data_bd468dcc7a47b27a6a2cc01e110df48a
#
_entry.id   bd468dcc7a47b27a6a2cc01e110df48a
#
_cell.length_a   1.000
_cell.length_b   1.000
_cell.length_c   1.000
_cell.angle_alpha   90.00
_cell.angle_beta   90.00
_cell.angle_gamma   90.00
#
_symmetry.space_group_name_H-M   'P 1'
#
loop_
_entity.id
_entity.type
_entity.pdbx_description
1 polymer ?
#
loop_
_entity_poly.entity_id
_entity_poly.type
_entity_poly.pdbx_seq_one_letter_code
_entity_poly.pdbx_strand_id
1 'polypeptide(L)'
;PQLVCGKCNPCKRGQYNVCEHLRVQAFQADGAAQDFFVVDDDRVAKLPEGMSLDYGAMIEPAAVGAHASNRTDVKGKNVVVSGAGTIGNLIAQFCIARGAKNVLITDVSDLRLAKARECGIKHTLNITKKTLKEAAKDLFGEEGYQVGFEVAGVEVSIRSLMETIEKGSDIVVVAVFAKDPALSMFYLGEHELRLIGSMMYRHEDYLTAIDYVNKGIVNLKPLVSNRFAFEEYDDAYKFIDAHRETSMKVLIDFEQKPGENK
;
A
#
# COMPACT_ATOMS: atom_id res chain seq x y z
N PRO A 1 -3.76 -11.78 -9.07
CA PRO A 1 -5.21 -11.79 -9.36
C PRO A 1 -5.60 -11.07 -10.66
N GLN A 2 -4.68 -10.44 -11.40
CA GLN A 2 -4.98 -9.70 -12.64
C GLN A 2 -5.24 -10.66 -13.80
N LEU A 3 -6.37 -10.48 -14.49
CA LEU A 3 -6.71 -11.16 -15.73
C LEU A 3 -6.63 -10.13 -16.86
N VAL A 4 -5.57 -10.19 -17.66
CA VAL A 4 -5.23 -9.22 -18.69
C VAL A 4 -5.46 -9.75 -20.10
N CYS A 5 -5.76 -8.88 -21.07
CA CYS A 5 -6.07 -9.33 -22.43
C CYS A 5 -4.84 -9.59 -23.30
N GLY A 6 -3.66 -9.14 -22.92
CA GLY A 6 -2.39 -9.28 -23.66
C GLY A 6 -2.28 -8.50 -24.99
N LYS A 7 -3.37 -7.91 -25.50
CA LYS A 7 -3.44 -7.34 -26.87
C LYS A 7 -3.77 -5.85 -26.95
N CYS A 8 -4.25 -5.21 -25.90
CA CYS A 8 -4.50 -3.76 -25.88
C CYS A 8 -3.18 -2.96 -25.82
N ASN A 9 -3.25 -1.65 -26.06
CA ASN A 9 -2.06 -0.82 -26.12
C ASN A 9 -1.22 -0.83 -24.82
N PRO A 10 -1.82 -0.70 -23.61
CA PRO A 10 -1.07 -0.87 -22.36
C PRO A 10 -0.38 -2.22 -22.25
N CYS A 11 -1.06 -3.33 -22.55
CA CYS A 11 -0.47 -4.67 -22.49
C CYS A 11 0.75 -4.80 -23.43
N LYS A 12 0.65 -4.30 -24.67
CA LYS A 12 1.76 -4.34 -25.63
C LYS A 12 2.98 -3.54 -25.18
N ARG A 13 2.79 -2.53 -24.32
CA ARG A 13 3.88 -1.75 -23.72
C ARG A 13 4.38 -2.32 -22.39
N GLY A 14 3.92 -3.50 -21.98
CA GLY A 14 4.27 -4.11 -20.69
C GLY A 14 3.56 -3.46 -19.47
N GLN A 15 2.63 -2.55 -19.71
CA GLN A 15 1.83 -1.88 -18.66
C GLN A 15 0.50 -2.62 -18.45
N TYR A 16 0.56 -3.94 -18.34
CA TYR A 16 -0.63 -4.79 -18.28
C TYR A 16 -1.45 -4.60 -17.00
N ASN A 17 -0.86 -4.04 -15.94
CA ASN A 17 -1.57 -3.62 -14.72
C ASN A 17 -2.64 -2.54 -14.97
N VAL A 18 -2.57 -1.84 -16.10
CA VAL A 18 -3.58 -0.89 -16.58
C VAL A 18 -4.21 -1.37 -17.89
N CYS A 19 -4.44 -2.68 -18.04
CA CYS A 19 -5.10 -3.28 -19.20
C CYS A 19 -6.50 -2.68 -19.40
N GLU A 20 -6.85 -2.32 -20.64
CA GLU A 20 -8.19 -1.78 -20.98
C GLU A 20 -9.34 -2.76 -20.68
N HIS A 21 -9.02 -4.07 -20.62
CA HIS A 21 -9.96 -5.15 -20.30
C HIS A 21 -9.56 -5.87 -18.99
N LEU A 22 -8.97 -5.14 -18.05
CA LEU A 22 -8.56 -5.71 -16.78
C LEU A 22 -9.77 -6.28 -16.04
N ARG A 23 -9.67 -7.54 -15.66
CA ARG A 23 -10.54 -8.16 -14.66
C ARG A 23 -9.69 -8.61 -13.48
N VAL A 24 -10.29 -8.72 -12.33
CA VAL A 24 -9.60 -9.14 -11.10
C VAL A 24 -10.29 -10.39 -10.57
N GLN A 25 -9.50 -11.42 -10.28
CA GLN A 25 -9.98 -12.63 -9.61
C GLN A 25 -10.59 -12.27 -8.25
N ALA A 26 -11.63 -12.96 -7.86
CA ALA A 26 -12.49 -12.69 -6.72
C ALA A 26 -13.40 -11.43 -6.83
N PHE A 27 -13.35 -10.71 -7.99
CA PHE A 27 -14.28 -9.62 -8.30
C PHE A 27 -15.08 -9.89 -9.58
N GLN A 28 -14.42 -10.09 -10.71
CA GLN A 28 -15.06 -10.36 -12.01
C GLN A 28 -14.85 -11.80 -12.49
N ALA A 29 -14.18 -12.62 -11.70
CA ALA A 29 -13.96 -14.04 -11.92
C ALA A 29 -13.79 -14.74 -10.57
N ASP A 30 -13.89 -16.07 -10.54
CA ASP A 30 -13.73 -16.85 -9.33
C ASP A 30 -12.36 -16.60 -8.67
N GLY A 31 -12.35 -16.55 -7.34
CA GLY A 31 -11.17 -16.32 -6.53
C GLY A 31 -10.63 -17.59 -5.90
N ALA A 32 -9.58 -17.45 -5.09
CA ALA A 32 -8.85 -18.55 -4.47
C ALA A 32 -9.48 -19.05 -3.14
N ALA A 33 -10.63 -18.52 -2.72
CA ALA A 33 -11.34 -18.99 -1.51
C ALA A 33 -12.12 -20.28 -1.79
N GLN A 34 -11.41 -21.37 -2.06
CA GLN A 34 -11.94 -22.70 -2.43
C GLN A 34 -10.86 -23.78 -2.22
N ASP A 35 -11.25 -25.04 -2.13
CA ASP A 35 -10.32 -26.16 -1.91
C ASP A 35 -9.32 -26.34 -3.06
N PHE A 36 -9.77 -26.14 -4.31
CA PHE A 36 -8.96 -26.29 -5.52
C PHE A 36 -9.12 -25.07 -6.41
N PHE A 37 -8.00 -24.48 -6.79
CA PHE A 37 -7.96 -23.31 -7.65
C PHE A 37 -7.02 -23.52 -8.82
N VAL A 38 -7.53 -23.36 -10.04
CA VAL A 38 -6.74 -23.48 -11.28
C VAL A 38 -6.26 -22.11 -11.70
N VAL A 39 -4.97 -22.00 -11.94
CA VAL A 39 -4.32 -20.75 -12.40
C VAL A 39 -3.21 -21.09 -13.39
N ASP A 40 -2.98 -20.22 -14.38
CA ASP A 40 -1.89 -20.36 -15.33
C ASP A 40 -0.53 -20.26 -14.61
N ASP A 41 0.45 -21.06 -15.00
CA ASP A 41 1.77 -21.15 -14.36
C ASP A 41 2.59 -19.87 -14.48
N ASP A 42 2.38 -19.09 -15.55
CA ASP A 42 3.01 -17.79 -15.76
C ASP A 42 2.47 -16.67 -14.80
N ARG A 43 1.42 -16.98 -14.04
CA ARG A 43 0.77 -16.05 -13.07
C ARG A 43 1.10 -16.35 -11.64
N VAL A 44 1.94 -17.32 -11.38
CA VAL A 44 2.38 -17.68 -10.04
C VAL A 44 3.86 -17.36 -9.85
N ALA A 45 4.22 -17.05 -8.61
CA ALA A 45 5.60 -16.90 -8.20
C ALA A 45 5.89 -17.90 -7.09
N LYS A 46 6.97 -18.68 -7.23
CA LYS A 46 7.38 -19.64 -6.20
C LYS A 46 7.89 -18.87 -4.97
N LEU A 47 7.35 -19.21 -3.81
CA LEU A 47 7.86 -18.70 -2.54
C LEU A 47 9.21 -19.35 -2.20
N PRO A 48 10.16 -18.61 -1.60
CA PRO A 48 11.39 -19.19 -1.05
C PRO A 48 11.10 -20.27 -0.02
N GLU A 49 12.00 -21.25 0.07
CA GLU A 49 11.91 -22.28 1.09
C GLU A 49 11.94 -21.67 2.49
N GLY A 50 11.06 -22.10 3.38
CA GLY A 50 10.93 -21.60 4.74
C GLY A 50 10.11 -20.30 4.90
N MET A 51 9.65 -19.68 3.82
CA MET A 51 8.72 -18.56 3.93
C MET A 51 7.34 -19.07 4.37
N SER A 52 6.78 -18.48 5.44
CA SER A 52 5.45 -18.88 5.92
C SER A 52 4.35 -18.52 4.91
N LEU A 53 3.25 -19.29 4.93
CA LEU A 53 2.07 -19.00 4.10
C LEU A 53 1.42 -17.65 4.46
N ASP A 54 1.49 -17.21 5.72
CA ASP A 54 1.08 -15.86 6.13
C ASP A 54 1.83 -14.78 5.33
N TYR A 55 3.15 -14.93 5.22
CA TYR A 55 3.95 -14.00 4.42
C TYR A 55 3.65 -14.16 2.93
N GLY A 56 3.45 -15.39 2.46
CA GLY A 56 2.99 -15.65 1.09
C GLY A 56 1.70 -14.90 0.74
N ALA A 57 0.70 -14.96 1.62
CA ALA A 57 -0.57 -14.22 1.46
C ALA A 57 -0.40 -12.69 1.48
N MET A 58 0.66 -12.20 2.14
CA MET A 58 0.98 -10.78 2.23
C MET A 58 1.85 -10.24 1.08
N ILE A 59 2.38 -11.12 0.21
CA ILE A 59 3.18 -10.67 -0.95
C ILE A 59 2.36 -9.83 -1.93
N GLU A 60 1.08 -10.15 -2.11
CA GLU A 60 0.21 -9.36 -2.98
C GLU A 60 0.13 -7.89 -2.55
N PRO A 61 -0.30 -7.54 -1.33
CA PRO A 61 -0.28 -6.14 -0.90
C PRO A 61 1.14 -5.57 -0.81
N ALA A 62 2.17 -6.37 -0.53
CA ALA A 62 3.56 -5.91 -0.56
C ALA A 62 3.99 -5.50 -1.98
N ALA A 63 3.53 -6.21 -3.02
CA ALA A 63 3.78 -5.83 -4.41
C ALA A 63 3.13 -4.48 -4.78
N VAL A 64 1.97 -4.13 -4.19
CA VAL A 64 1.39 -2.78 -4.33
C VAL A 64 2.35 -1.72 -3.76
N GLY A 65 2.92 -1.98 -2.57
CA GLY A 65 3.91 -1.10 -1.95
C GLY A 65 5.18 -0.94 -2.79
N ALA A 66 5.69 -2.06 -3.33
CA ALA A 66 6.85 -2.07 -4.22
C ALA A 66 6.58 -1.26 -5.50
N HIS A 67 5.42 -1.47 -6.13
CA HIS A 67 5.01 -0.74 -7.34
C HIS A 67 4.87 0.75 -7.08
N ALA A 68 4.09 1.14 -6.09
CA ALA A 68 3.84 2.54 -5.77
C ALA A 68 5.14 3.29 -5.46
N SER A 69 6.02 2.73 -4.63
CA SER A 69 7.33 3.33 -4.30
C SER A 69 8.28 3.43 -5.50
N ASN A 70 8.01 2.72 -6.59
CA ASN A 70 8.78 2.76 -7.83
C ASN A 70 8.21 3.74 -8.87
N ARG A 71 7.08 4.41 -8.57
CA ARG A 71 6.46 5.37 -9.49
C ARG A 71 7.22 6.70 -9.56
N THR A 72 8.06 6.99 -8.58
CA THR A 72 8.93 8.16 -8.52
C THR A 72 10.26 7.81 -7.86
N ASP A 73 11.29 8.60 -8.08
CA ASP A 73 12.56 8.45 -7.37
C ASP A 73 12.43 8.98 -5.95
N VAL A 74 12.67 8.11 -4.96
CA VAL A 74 12.62 8.44 -3.52
C VAL A 74 14.02 8.54 -2.88
N LYS A 75 15.06 8.13 -3.60
CA LYS A 75 16.42 8.03 -3.04
C LYS A 75 16.93 9.42 -2.60
N GLY A 76 17.36 9.49 -1.35
CA GLY A 76 17.88 10.71 -0.73
C GLY A 76 16.84 11.79 -0.46
N LYS A 77 15.56 11.56 -0.75
CA LYS A 77 14.47 12.52 -0.57
C LYS A 77 13.74 12.33 0.75
N ASN A 78 13.14 13.40 1.25
CA ASN A 78 12.15 13.36 2.31
C ASN A 78 10.79 12.95 1.71
N VAL A 79 10.13 12.01 2.36
CA VAL A 79 8.89 11.38 1.88
C VAL A 79 7.79 11.51 2.92
N VAL A 80 6.57 11.82 2.49
CA VAL A 80 5.35 11.76 3.32
C VAL A 80 4.42 10.71 2.74
N VAL A 81 3.94 9.80 3.59
CA VAL A 81 2.92 8.81 3.25
C VAL A 81 1.65 9.14 4.04
N SER A 82 0.59 9.52 3.37
CA SER A 82 -0.69 9.88 3.98
C SER A 82 -1.63 8.69 4.01
N GLY A 83 -1.85 8.13 5.20
CA GLY A 83 -2.57 6.89 5.48
C GLY A 83 -1.64 5.79 5.97
N ALA A 84 -1.82 5.33 7.23
CA ALA A 84 -1.03 4.28 7.86
C ALA A 84 -1.74 2.91 7.90
N GLY A 85 -2.62 2.65 6.94
CA GLY A 85 -3.18 1.32 6.70
C GLY A 85 -2.11 0.34 6.20
N THR A 86 -2.49 -0.88 5.86
CA THR A 86 -1.56 -1.91 5.36
C THR A 86 -0.75 -1.41 4.18
N ILE A 87 -1.39 -0.81 3.16
CA ILE A 87 -0.70 -0.34 1.95
C ILE A 87 0.24 0.82 2.26
N GLY A 88 -0.18 1.82 3.07
CA GLY A 88 0.68 2.94 3.43
C GLY A 88 1.92 2.51 4.23
N ASN A 89 1.77 1.57 5.16
CA ASN A 89 2.89 0.95 5.86
C ASN A 89 3.88 0.26 4.91
N LEU A 90 3.37 -0.50 3.95
CA LEU A 90 4.21 -1.18 2.96
C LEU A 90 4.95 -0.17 2.08
N ILE A 91 4.27 0.86 1.55
CA ILE A 91 4.90 1.94 0.79
C ILE A 91 6.03 2.61 1.59
N ALA A 92 5.77 2.95 2.85
CA ALA A 92 6.76 3.59 3.72
C ALA A 92 8.00 2.70 3.91
N GLN A 93 7.82 1.39 4.15
CA GLN A 93 8.92 0.44 4.25
C GLN A 93 9.71 0.33 2.94
N PHE A 94 9.02 0.25 1.80
CA PHE A 94 9.69 0.22 0.49
C PHE A 94 10.44 1.52 0.18
N CYS A 95 9.92 2.68 0.56
CA CYS A 95 10.63 3.95 0.44
C CYS A 95 11.91 3.98 1.27
N ILE A 96 11.86 3.48 2.52
CA ILE A 96 13.05 3.34 3.37
C ILE A 96 14.06 2.39 2.71
N ALA A 97 13.61 1.23 2.24
CA ALA A 97 14.47 0.24 1.58
C ALA A 97 15.11 0.76 0.28
N ARG A 98 14.44 1.67 -0.42
CA ARG A 98 14.95 2.35 -1.63
C ARG A 98 15.82 3.56 -1.33
N GLY A 99 16.11 3.84 -0.05
CA GLY A 99 17.06 4.87 0.36
C GLY A 99 16.45 6.27 0.48
N ALA A 100 15.16 6.39 0.78
CA ALA A 100 14.59 7.68 1.21
C ALA A 100 15.35 8.22 2.43
N LYS A 101 15.60 9.53 2.46
CA LYS A 101 16.34 10.19 3.55
C LYS A 101 15.56 10.13 4.86
N ASN A 102 14.30 10.53 4.82
CA ASN A 102 13.35 10.40 5.91
C ASN A 102 11.98 10.02 5.35
N VAL A 103 11.22 9.22 6.10
CA VAL A 103 9.83 8.87 5.78
C VAL A 103 8.94 9.22 6.96
N LEU A 104 7.98 10.11 6.74
CA LEU A 104 6.91 10.45 7.68
C LEU A 104 5.63 9.76 7.23
N ILE A 105 5.04 8.92 8.06
CA ILE A 105 3.71 8.35 7.80
C ILE A 105 2.66 9.02 8.69
N THR A 106 1.49 9.31 8.13
CA THR A 106 0.42 10.02 8.84
C THR A 106 -0.87 9.21 8.86
N ASP A 107 -1.65 9.33 9.92
CA ASP A 107 -3.00 8.75 10.04
C ASP A 107 -3.77 9.50 11.13
N VAL A 108 -5.07 9.24 11.25
CA VAL A 108 -5.92 9.68 12.37
C VAL A 108 -5.91 8.66 13.53
N SER A 109 -5.52 7.40 13.28
CA SER A 109 -5.51 6.30 14.23
C SER A 109 -4.15 6.12 14.90
N ASP A 110 -4.07 6.34 16.21
CA ASP A 110 -2.86 6.07 16.98
C ASP A 110 -2.45 4.59 16.93
N LEU A 111 -3.43 3.67 16.80
CA LEU A 111 -3.17 2.23 16.66
C LEU A 111 -2.42 1.91 15.37
N ARG A 112 -2.89 2.44 14.22
CA ARG A 112 -2.22 2.24 12.93
C ARG A 112 -0.82 2.85 12.94
N LEU A 113 -0.64 4.00 13.57
CA LEU A 113 0.67 4.63 13.74
C LEU A 113 1.59 3.81 14.68
N ALA A 114 1.03 3.13 15.70
CA ALA A 114 1.80 2.19 16.51
C ALA A 114 2.29 1.01 15.66
N LYS A 115 1.42 0.44 14.80
CA LYS A 115 1.81 -0.62 13.86
C LYS A 115 2.90 -0.15 12.87
N ALA A 116 2.84 1.10 12.43
CA ALA A 116 3.89 1.67 11.60
C ALA A 116 5.25 1.70 12.32
N ARG A 117 5.27 2.05 13.60
CA ARG A 117 6.49 1.99 14.42
C ARG A 117 7.00 0.56 14.62
N GLU A 118 6.10 -0.40 14.84
CA GLU A 118 6.46 -1.83 14.93
C GLU A 118 7.07 -2.34 13.59
N CYS A 119 6.66 -1.77 12.47
CA CYS A 119 7.26 -2.03 11.15
C CYS A 119 8.60 -1.31 10.93
N GLY A 120 9.10 -0.54 11.90
CA GLY A 120 10.39 0.16 11.80
C GLY A 120 10.31 1.58 11.23
N ILE A 121 9.12 2.13 11.01
CA ILE A 121 8.96 3.51 10.52
C ILE A 121 9.15 4.47 11.70
N LYS A 122 10.21 5.28 11.64
CA LYS A 122 10.64 6.12 12.77
C LYS A 122 9.73 7.33 13.01
N HIS A 123 9.22 7.96 11.95
CA HIS A 123 8.46 9.20 12.06
C HIS A 123 6.99 8.95 11.74
N THR A 124 6.15 9.17 12.73
CA THR A 124 4.69 8.97 12.63
C THR A 124 3.96 10.23 13.12
N LEU A 125 2.86 10.59 12.49
CA LEU A 125 2.06 11.76 12.84
C LEU A 125 0.58 11.42 12.91
N ASN A 126 -0.03 11.69 14.05
CA ASN A 126 -1.49 11.75 14.13
C ASN A 126 -1.96 13.15 13.73
N ILE A 127 -2.61 13.25 12.55
CA ILE A 127 -3.03 14.53 11.95
C ILE A 127 -4.19 15.20 12.71
N THR A 128 -4.82 14.51 13.65
CA THR A 128 -5.83 15.13 14.53
C THR A 128 -5.19 15.92 15.68
N LYS A 129 -3.89 15.67 15.98
CA LYS A 129 -3.15 16.29 17.07
C LYS A 129 -2.22 17.41 16.61
N LYS A 130 -1.74 17.32 15.37
CA LYS A 130 -0.83 18.30 14.78
C LYS A 130 -0.97 18.27 13.26
N THR A 131 -0.90 19.43 12.61
CA THR A 131 -1.03 19.52 11.15
C THR A 131 0.19 18.96 10.44
N LEU A 132 -0.01 18.49 9.18
CA LEU A 132 1.09 18.03 8.34
C LEU A 132 2.12 19.15 8.11
N LYS A 133 1.66 20.40 7.91
CA LYS A 133 2.51 21.56 7.70
C LYS A 133 3.50 21.78 8.85
N GLU A 134 3.00 21.77 10.08
CA GLU A 134 3.83 21.95 11.29
C GLU A 134 4.80 20.78 11.45
N ALA A 135 4.31 19.54 11.29
CA ALA A 135 5.15 18.34 11.45
C ALA A 135 6.25 18.25 10.38
N ALA A 136 5.94 18.60 9.12
CA ALA A 136 6.92 18.63 8.05
C ALA A 136 8.00 19.68 8.31
N LYS A 137 7.62 20.88 8.79
CA LYS A 137 8.56 21.92 9.16
C LYS A 137 9.50 21.48 10.30
N ASP A 138 8.94 20.84 11.32
CA ASP A 138 9.74 20.38 12.49
C ASP A 138 10.71 19.26 12.11
N LEU A 139 10.27 18.34 11.24
CA LEU A 139 11.06 17.15 10.88
C LEU A 139 12.05 17.42 9.75
N PHE A 140 11.66 18.17 8.75
CA PHE A 140 12.43 18.37 7.53
C PHE A 140 13.06 19.77 7.43
N GLY A 141 12.65 20.70 8.30
CA GLY A 141 13.14 22.09 8.28
C GLY A 141 12.80 22.80 6.97
N GLU A 142 13.73 23.63 6.51
CA GLU A 142 13.57 24.39 5.26
C GLU A 142 13.71 23.52 3.99
N GLU A 143 14.23 22.29 4.11
CA GLU A 143 14.33 21.35 3.00
C GLU A 143 12.95 20.81 2.57
N GLY A 144 11.97 20.81 3.47
CA GLY A 144 10.64 20.27 3.20
C GLY A 144 10.65 18.79 2.78
N TYR A 145 9.66 18.38 1.99
CA TYR A 145 9.61 17.03 1.43
C TYR A 145 9.26 17.06 -0.06
N GLN A 146 9.83 16.14 -0.83
CA GLN A 146 9.82 16.13 -2.30
C GLN A 146 8.96 15.02 -2.89
N VAL A 147 8.48 14.08 -2.06
CA VAL A 147 7.60 13.01 -2.51
C VAL A 147 6.46 12.80 -1.52
N GLY A 148 5.24 12.85 -2.02
CA GLY A 148 4.01 12.50 -1.28
C GLY A 148 3.38 11.23 -1.82
N PHE A 149 2.87 10.37 -0.94
CA PHE A 149 2.00 9.23 -1.31
C PHE A 149 0.62 9.45 -0.71
N GLU A 150 -0.38 9.52 -1.56
CA GLU A 150 -1.78 9.60 -1.14
C GLU A 150 -2.36 8.19 -1.07
N VAL A 151 -2.63 7.71 0.15
CA VAL A 151 -3.07 6.34 0.43
C VAL A 151 -4.32 6.30 1.32
N ALA A 152 -4.80 7.46 1.76
CA ALA A 152 -5.98 7.56 2.63
C ALA A 152 -7.30 7.59 1.84
N GLY A 153 -7.29 8.04 0.57
CA GLY A 153 -8.47 8.10 -0.29
C GLY A 153 -9.50 9.16 0.10
N VAL A 154 -9.07 10.24 0.73
CA VAL A 154 -9.94 11.34 1.15
C VAL A 154 -9.42 12.69 0.66
N GLU A 155 -10.34 13.60 0.32
CA GLU A 155 -9.99 14.92 -0.25
C GLU A 155 -9.04 15.72 0.64
N VAL A 156 -9.27 15.74 1.95
CA VAL A 156 -8.44 16.49 2.89
C VAL A 156 -6.97 16.02 2.88
N SER A 157 -6.74 14.74 2.63
CA SER A 157 -5.40 14.15 2.56
C SER A 157 -4.63 14.66 1.34
N ILE A 158 -5.17 14.49 0.14
CA ILE A 158 -4.49 14.94 -1.08
C ILE A 158 -4.31 16.45 -1.12
N ARG A 159 -5.28 17.22 -0.65
CA ARG A 159 -5.15 18.68 -0.55
C ARG A 159 -4.04 19.07 0.41
N SER A 160 -3.95 18.46 1.57
CA SER A 160 -2.89 18.73 2.55
C SER A 160 -1.50 18.44 1.96
N LEU A 161 -1.35 17.34 1.20
CA LEU A 161 -0.12 17.05 0.48
C LEU A 161 0.21 18.16 -0.54
N MET A 162 -0.76 18.56 -1.39
CA MET A 162 -0.55 19.60 -2.41
C MET A 162 -0.16 20.97 -1.82
N GLU A 163 -0.70 21.31 -0.64
CA GLU A 163 -0.47 22.57 0.04
C GLU A 163 0.86 22.64 0.77
N THR A 164 1.47 21.51 1.10
CA THR A 164 2.64 21.46 2.00
C THR A 164 3.90 20.87 1.37
N ILE A 165 3.78 20.22 0.23
CA ILE A 165 4.92 19.65 -0.50
C ILE A 165 5.74 20.75 -1.17
N GLU A 166 7.05 20.54 -1.34
CA GLU A 166 7.93 21.42 -2.07
C GLU A 166 7.50 21.58 -3.55
N LYS A 167 7.76 22.74 -4.13
CA LYS A 167 7.52 22.98 -5.57
C LYS A 167 8.36 22.05 -6.43
N GLY A 168 7.85 21.69 -7.61
CA GLY A 168 8.51 20.76 -8.53
C GLY A 168 8.51 19.30 -8.10
N SER A 169 7.65 18.94 -7.15
CA SER A 169 7.64 17.65 -6.47
C SER A 169 6.56 16.69 -6.98
N ASP A 170 6.61 15.43 -6.51
CA ASP A 170 5.75 14.35 -6.94
C ASP A 170 4.74 13.95 -5.86
N ILE A 171 3.49 13.78 -6.25
CA ILE A 171 2.46 13.12 -5.43
C ILE A 171 1.99 11.87 -6.17
N VAL A 172 2.26 10.70 -5.59
CA VAL A 172 1.79 9.41 -6.10
C VAL A 172 0.43 9.11 -5.49
N VAL A 173 -0.59 9.00 -6.34
CA VAL A 173 -1.97 8.69 -5.96
C VAL A 173 -2.18 7.19 -6.03
N VAL A 174 -2.38 6.55 -4.89
CA VAL A 174 -2.50 5.09 -4.72
C VAL A 174 -3.91 4.69 -4.31
N ALA A 175 -4.55 5.49 -3.45
CA ALA A 175 -5.87 5.20 -2.94
C ALA A 175 -6.95 5.28 -4.02
N VAL A 176 -8.01 4.51 -3.82
CA VAL A 176 -9.26 4.61 -4.57
C VAL A 176 -10.17 5.57 -3.81
N PHE A 177 -10.53 6.69 -4.42
CA PHE A 177 -11.42 7.68 -3.83
C PHE A 177 -12.88 7.24 -3.99
N ALA A 178 -13.65 7.31 -2.91
CA ALA A 178 -15.10 7.05 -2.97
C ALA A 178 -15.87 8.17 -3.68
N LYS A 179 -15.30 9.39 -3.70
CA LYS A 179 -15.80 10.56 -4.42
C LYS A 179 -14.61 11.29 -5.01
N ASP A 180 -14.78 11.84 -6.21
CA ASP A 180 -13.74 12.66 -6.84
C ASP A 180 -13.39 13.86 -5.96
N PRO A 181 -12.11 14.04 -5.58
CA PRO A 181 -11.70 15.17 -4.77
C PRO A 181 -11.66 16.46 -5.58
N ALA A 182 -12.04 17.56 -4.96
CA ALA A 182 -11.81 18.89 -5.54
C ALA A 182 -10.34 19.30 -5.32
N LEU A 183 -9.58 19.43 -6.41
CA LEU A 183 -8.16 19.79 -6.38
C LEU A 183 -7.93 21.24 -6.77
N SER A 184 -6.98 21.90 -6.10
CA SER A 184 -6.52 23.22 -6.50
C SER A 184 -5.58 23.12 -7.69
N MET A 185 -6.07 23.54 -8.87
CA MET A 185 -5.24 23.63 -10.07
C MET A 185 -4.14 24.68 -9.94
N PHE A 186 -4.27 25.67 -9.02
CA PHE A 186 -3.22 26.61 -8.69
C PHE A 186 -1.97 25.89 -8.19
N TYR A 187 -2.08 25.03 -7.19
CA TYR A 187 -0.93 24.27 -6.70
C TYR A 187 -0.34 23.36 -7.77
N LEU A 188 -1.18 22.72 -8.58
CA LEU A 188 -0.69 21.86 -9.64
C LEU A 188 0.14 22.65 -10.68
N GLY A 189 -0.39 23.79 -11.16
CA GLY A 189 0.28 24.61 -12.17
C GLY A 189 1.41 25.45 -11.61
N GLU A 190 1.11 26.34 -10.64
CA GLU A 190 2.07 27.35 -10.15
C GLU A 190 3.20 26.75 -9.28
N HIS A 191 3.01 25.55 -8.74
CA HIS A 191 4.04 24.82 -8.02
C HIS A 191 4.70 23.72 -8.88
N GLU A 192 4.33 23.56 -10.15
CA GLU A 192 4.82 22.50 -11.04
C GLU A 192 4.75 21.10 -10.41
N LEU A 193 3.65 20.79 -9.68
CA LEU A 193 3.48 19.49 -9.06
C LEU A 193 3.12 18.43 -10.10
N ARG A 194 3.59 17.21 -9.89
CA ARG A 194 3.21 16.06 -10.70
C ARG A 194 2.31 15.12 -9.90
N LEU A 195 1.09 14.89 -10.39
CA LEU A 195 0.22 13.83 -9.86
C LEU A 195 0.44 12.55 -10.67
N ILE A 196 0.87 11.49 -10.02
CA ILE A 196 1.27 10.23 -10.65
C ILE A 196 0.37 9.13 -10.12
N GLY A 197 -0.47 8.53 -10.99
CA GLY A 197 -1.30 7.39 -10.61
C GLY A 197 -0.46 6.12 -10.38
N SER A 198 -0.89 5.30 -9.41
CA SER A 198 -0.35 3.96 -9.17
C SER A 198 -1.49 2.96 -9.14
N MET A 199 -1.41 1.93 -9.97
CA MET A 199 -2.46 0.91 -10.10
C MET A 199 -1.88 -0.48 -9.92
N MET A 200 -2.34 -1.18 -8.87
CA MET A 200 -1.93 -2.56 -8.58
C MET A 200 -0.39 -2.72 -8.63
N TYR A 201 0.12 -3.62 -9.45
CA TYR A 201 1.54 -3.98 -9.57
C TYR A 201 1.76 -4.80 -10.85
N ARG A 202 3.03 -5.08 -11.14
CA ARG A 202 3.47 -6.00 -12.20
C ARG A 202 4.25 -7.17 -11.60
N HIS A 203 4.60 -8.16 -12.42
CA HIS A 203 5.29 -9.37 -11.95
C HIS A 203 6.65 -9.04 -11.29
N GLU A 204 7.39 -8.10 -11.83
CA GLU A 204 8.66 -7.64 -11.23
C GLU A 204 8.49 -7.03 -9.83
N ASP A 205 7.35 -6.40 -9.54
CA ASP A 205 7.05 -5.87 -8.20
C ASP A 205 6.77 -7.00 -7.21
N TYR A 206 6.14 -8.09 -7.67
CA TYR A 206 5.96 -9.33 -6.91
C TYR A 206 7.31 -9.95 -6.52
N LEU A 207 8.22 -10.10 -7.50
CA LEU A 207 9.55 -10.66 -7.24
C LEU A 207 10.34 -9.78 -6.27
N THR A 208 10.24 -8.46 -6.41
CA THR A 208 10.85 -7.49 -5.49
C THR A 208 10.27 -7.64 -4.07
N ALA A 209 8.95 -7.79 -3.96
CA ALA A 209 8.29 -7.97 -2.66
C ALA A 209 8.75 -9.28 -1.98
N ILE A 210 8.77 -10.38 -2.72
CA ILE A 210 9.27 -11.68 -2.22
C ILE A 210 10.70 -11.55 -1.71
N ASP A 211 11.59 -10.96 -2.49
CA ASP A 211 13.01 -10.78 -2.13
C ASP A 211 13.18 -9.93 -0.87
N TYR A 212 12.50 -8.78 -0.78
CA TYR A 212 12.63 -7.88 0.37
C TYR A 212 12.01 -8.44 1.65
N VAL A 213 10.90 -9.16 1.54
CA VAL A 213 10.30 -9.87 2.67
C VAL A 213 11.19 -11.01 3.13
N ASN A 214 11.71 -11.81 2.20
CA ASN A 214 12.60 -12.94 2.52
C ASN A 214 13.91 -12.50 3.19
N LYS A 215 14.42 -11.34 2.83
CA LYS A 215 15.61 -10.71 3.44
C LYS A 215 15.33 -9.99 4.76
N GLY A 216 14.06 -9.92 5.21
CA GLY A 216 13.66 -9.17 6.40
C GLY A 216 13.76 -7.65 6.26
N ILE A 217 13.89 -7.13 5.03
CA ILE A 217 13.92 -5.69 4.73
C ILE A 217 12.53 -5.07 4.92
N VAL A 218 11.49 -5.82 4.52
CA VAL A 218 10.09 -5.47 4.73
C VAL A 218 9.51 -6.38 5.80
N ASN A 219 9.01 -5.80 6.89
CA ASN A 219 8.43 -6.51 8.03
C ASN A 219 6.91 -6.57 7.89
N LEU A 220 6.37 -7.74 7.62
CA LEU A 220 4.93 -7.98 7.45
C LEU A 220 4.22 -8.33 8.76
N LYS A 221 4.95 -8.85 9.75
CA LYS A 221 4.38 -9.41 10.99
C LYS A 221 3.42 -8.48 11.73
N PRO A 222 3.72 -7.19 11.94
CA PRO A 222 2.80 -6.29 12.66
C PRO A 222 1.52 -5.97 11.89
N LEU A 223 1.48 -6.23 10.57
CA LEU A 223 0.37 -5.88 9.69
C LEU A 223 -0.72 -6.96 9.65
N VAL A 224 -0.43 -8.17 10.11
CA VAL A 224 -1.45 -9.23 10.26
C VAL A 224 -2.12 -9.02 11.61
N SER A 225 -3.40 -8.65 11.62
CA SER A 225 -4.14 -8.34 12.86
C SER A 225 -4.94 -9.52 13.38
N ASN A 226 -5.53 -10.31 12.51
CA ASN A 226 -6.45 -11.39 12.89
C ASN A 226 -6.38 -12.55 11.89
N ARG A 227 -6.77 -13.73 12.37
CA ARG A 227 -6.97 -14.95 11.56
C ARG A 227 -8.33 -15.55 11.86
N PHE A 228 -8.92 -16.14 10.84
CA PHE A 228 -10.16 -16.90 10.93
C PHE A 228 -10.00 -18.20 10.16
N ALA A 229 -10.66 -19.27 10.64
CA ALA A 229 -10.77 -20.50 9.87
C ALA A 229 -11.56 -20.25 8.58
N PHE A 230 -11.41 -21.14 7.59
CA PHE A 230 -12.15 -21.00 6.33
C PHE A 230 -13.67 -21.07 6.54
N GLU A 231 -14.13 -21.89 7.45
CA GLU A 231 -15.55 -22.02 7.82
C GLU A 231 -16.11 -20.73 8.47
N GLU A 232 -15.24 -19.88 9.02
CA GLU A 232 -15.59 -18.58 9.64
C GLU A 232 -15.45 -17.40 8.65
N TYR A 233 -15.46 -17.66 7.34
CA TYR A 233 -15.20 -16.66 6.29
C TYR A 233 -16.15 -15.45 6.39
N ASP A 234 -17.45 -15.68 6.57
CA ASP A 234 -18.43 -14.60 6.73
C ASP A 234 -18.23 -13.80 8.03
N ASP A 235 -17.84 -14.46 9.12
CA ASP A 235 -17.55 -13.81 10.39
C ASP A 235 -16.29 -12.95 10.33
N ALA A 236 -15.30 -13.33 9.51
CA ALA A 236 -14.14 -12.49 9.23
C ALA A 236 -14.53 -11.15 8.59
N TYR A 237 -15.46 -11.15 7.63
CA TYR A 237 -15.97 -9.91 7.01
C TYR A 237 -16.79 -9.06 8.00
N LYS A 238 -17.67 -9.68 8.78
CA LYS A 238 -18.40 -8.99 9.85
C LYS A 238 -17.46 -8.36 10.87
N PHE A 239 -16.39 -9.10 11.23
CA PHE A 239 -15.35 -8.59 12.13
C PHE A 239 -14.65 -7.35 11.54
N ILE A 240 -14.24 -7.39 10.27
CA ILE A 240 -13.61 -6.24 9.60
C ILE A 240 -14.53 -5.02 9.63
N ASP A 241 -15.82 -5.21 9.33
CA ASP A 241 -16.80 -4.12 9.32
C ASP A 241 -17.02 -3.51 10.71
N ALA A 242 -17.02 -4.33 11.76
CA ALA A 242 -17.16 -3.87 13.15
C ALA A 242 -15.86 -3.24 13.70
N HIS A 243 -14.69 -3.56 13.15
CA HIS A 243 -13.37 -3.19 13.69
C HIS A 243 -12.48 -2.46 12.68
N ARG A 244 -13.04 -1.66 11.79
CA ARG A 244 -12.33 -0.94 10.71
C ARG A 244 -11.15 -0.12 11.18
N GLU A 245 -11.20 0.43 12.39
CA GLU A 245 -10.14 1.27 12.93
C GLU A 245 -8.98 0.46 13.54
N THR A 246 -9.23 -0.78 13.93
CA THR A 246 -8.26 -1.65 14.61
C THR A 246 -7.75 -2.77 13.73
N SER A 247 -8.48 -3.13 12.67
CA SER A 247 -8.05 -4.15 11.71
C SER A 247 -7.03 -3.58 10.73
N MET A 248 -5.98 -4.38 10.46
CA MET A 248 -5.00 -4.12 9.40
C MET A 248 -5.21 -5.14 8.27
N LYS A 249 -4.60 -6.32 8.35
CA LYS A 249 -4.82 -7.43 7.43
C LYS A 249 -5.39 -8.61 8.20
N VAL A 250 -6.55 -9.09 7.75
CA VAL A 250 -7.19 -10.29 8.27
C VAL A 250 -6.88 -11.43 7.31
N LEU A 251 -6.44 -12.57 7.83
CA LEU A 251 -6.13 -13.77 7.07
C LEU A 251 -7.21 -14.82 7.28
N ILE A 252 -7.50 -15.59 6.24
CA ILE A 252 -8.28 -16.83 6.29
C ILE A 252 -7.29 -17.98 6.22
N ASP A 253 -7.33 -18.83 7.24
CA ASP A 253 -6.44 -19.98 7.38
C ASP A 253 -7.23 -21.27 7.12
N PHE A 254 -6.85 -22.00 6.07
CA PHE A 254 -7.51 -23.24 5.65
C PHE A 254 -7.16 -24.43 6.54
N GLU A 255 -6.11 -24.32 7.36
CA GLU A 255 -5.68 -25.37 8.29
C GLU A 255 -6.19 -25.12 9.72
N GLN A 256 -6.68 -23.92 10.02
CA GLN A 256 -7.19 -23.55 11.33
C GLN A 256 -8.61 -24.11 11.54
N LYS A 257 -8.89 -24.63 12.74
CA LYS A 257 -10.24 -25.04 13.12
C LYS A 257 -11.04 -23.85 13.67
N PRO A 258 -12.38 -23.83 13.47
CA PRO A 258 -13.24 -22.79 14.02
C PRO A 258 -13.05 -22.62 15.55
N GLY A 259 -12.94 -21.34 15.99
CA GLY A 259 -12.74 -21.00 17.41
C GLY A 259 -11.31 -21.13 17.93
N GLU A 260 -10.34 -21.52 17.12
CA GLU A 260 -8.91 -21.49 17.48
C GLU A 260 -8.32 -20.12 17.13
N ASN A 261 -8.23 -19.22 18.10
CA ASN A 261 -7.45 -17.98 17.96
C ASN A 261 -5.97 -18.28 18.22
N LYS A 262 -5.13 -18.09 17.23
CA LYS A 262 -3.66 -18.12 17.35
C LYS A 262 -3.08 -16.71 17.47
#